data_c0035470ccce481b871d4edd6d6f0c71
#
_entry.id   c0035470ccce481b871d4edd6d6f0c71
#
_cell.length_a   1.000
_cell.length_b   1.000
_cell.length_c   1.000
_cell.angle_alpha   90.00
_cell.angle_beta   90.00
_cell.angle_gamma   90.00
#
_symmetry.space_group_name_H-M   'P 1'
#
loop_
_entity.id
_entity.type
_entity.pdbx_description
1 polymer ?
#
loop_
_entity_poly.entity_id
_entity_poly.type
_entity_poly.pdbx_seq_one_letter_code
_entity_poly.pdbx_strand_id
1 'polypeptide(L)'
;NYRLRDWGVSRQRYWGAPIPMVTLEDGTVMPTPDDQLPVILPEDVVMDGITSPIKADPEWAKTTVNGMPALRETDTFDTFMESSWYYARYTCPEYKEGMLDSEAANYWLPVDIYIGGIEHAIMHLLYFRFFHKLMRDAGMVNSDEPAKQLLCQGMVLADAFYYVGENGERNWVSPVDAIVERDEKGRIVKAKDAAGHELVYTGMSKMSKSKNNGIDPQVMVERYGADTVRLFMMFASPADMTLEWQESGVEGANRFLKRVWKLVYEHTAKGDVAALNVDALTEDQKALRRDVHKTIAKVTDDIGRRQTFNTAIAAIMELMNKLAKAPQEDEQDRALMQEALLAVVRMLNPFTPHVCFTMWQA
;
A
#
# COMPACT_ATOMS: atom_id res chain seq x y z
N ASN A 1 29.32 14.32 -3.58
CA ASN A 1 29.83 13.05 -4.11
C ASN A 1 28.68 12.10 -4.35
N TYR A 2 28.41 11.78 -5.60
CA TYR A 2 27.43 10.78 -5.97
C TYR A 2 28.14 9.42 -6.00
N ARG A 3 27.60 8.42 -5.29
CA ARG A 3 28.05 7.03 -5.33
C ARG A 3 26.90 6.15 -5.81
N LEU A 4 26.75 6.06 -7.12
CA LEU A 4 25.88 5.09 -7.76
C LEU A 4 26.77 3.98 -8.30
N ARG A 5 26.44 2.72 -8.02
CA ARG A 5 27.08 1.57 -8.67
C ARG A 5 26.45 1.41 -10.05
N ASP A 6 27.25 0.98 -11.01
CA ASP A 6 26.76 0.62 -12.33
C ASP A 6 25.68 -0.45 -12.20
N TRP A 7 24.66 -0.32 -13.02
CA TRP A 7 23.55 -1.27 -13.09
C TRP A 7 23.13 -1.43 -14.56
N GLY A 8 22.72 -2.62 -14.92
CA GLY A 8 22.27 -2.96 -16.26
C GLY A 8 20.80 -3.29 -16.31
N VAL A 9 20.19 -3.11 -17.49
CA VAL A 9 18.77 -3.37 -17.75
C VAL A 9 18.53 -4.71 -18.41
N SER A 10 19.58 -5.37 -18.95
CA SER A 10 19.45 -6.65 -19.64
C SER A 10 19.51 -7.84 -18.69
N ARG A 11 18.75 -8.89 -19.00
CA ARG A 11 18.71 -10.15 -18.26
C ARG A 11 18.75 -11.33 -19.20
N GLN A 12 19.57 -12.32 -18.88
CA GLN A 12 19.69 -13.58 -19.64
C GLN A 12 18.53 -14.52 -19.29
N ARG A 13 17.33 -14.13 -19.67
CA ARG A 13 16.11 -14.91 -19.46
C ARG A 13 15.09 -14.66 -20.56
N TYR A 14 14.21 -15.61 -20.78
CA TYR A 14 13.14 -15.51 -21.75
C TYR A 14 12.04 -14.52 -21.34
N TRP A 15 11.65 -14.54 -20.05
CA TRP A 15 10.56 -13.72 -19.54
C TRP A 15 10.98 -12.26 -19.36
N GLY A 16 10.41 -11.39 -20.16
CA GLY A 16 10.66 -9.95 -20.18
C GLY A 16 10.38 -9.36 -21.56
N ALA A 17 10.37 -8.04 -21.69
CA ALA A 17 10.27 -7.38 -22.99
C ALA A 17 11.58 -7.57 -23.77
N PRO A 18 11.54 -7.85 -25.09
CA PRO A 18 12.75 -7.94 -25.90
C PRO A 18 13.45 -6.59 -26.00
N ILE A 19 14.77 -6.62 -26.04
CA ILE A 19 15.59 -5.43 -26.21
C ILE A 19 15.74 -5.16 -27.72
N PRO A 20 15.23 -4.01 -28.25
CA PRO A 20 15.19 -3.74 -29.68
C PRO A 20 16.56 -3.24 -30.19
N MET A 21 17.59 -4.07 -30.05
CA MET A 21 18.95 -3.80 -30.47
C MET A 21 19.46 -4.93 -31.39
N VAL A 22 20.38 -4.58 -32.28
CA VAL A 22 21.05 -5.50 -33.14
C VAL A 22 22.56 -5.24 -33.14
N THR A 23 23.34 -6.29 -33.36
CA THR A 23 24.80 -6.23 -33.48
C THR A 23 25.21 -6.64 -34.91
N LEU A 24 25.92 -5.76 -35.60
CA LEU A 24 26.49 -6.02 -36.91
C LEU A 24 27.73 -6.94 -36.84
N GLU A 25 28.18 -7.49 -37.95
CA GLU A 25 29.37 -8.37 -37.99
C GLU A 25 30.66 -7.70 -37.51
N ASP A 26 30.77 -6.38 -37.63
CA ASP A 26 31.91 -5.61 -37.17
C ASP A 26 31.85 -5.30 -35.65
N GLY A 27 30.81 -5.77 -34.96
CA GLY A 27 30.55 -5.53 -33.53
C GLY A 27 29.84 -4.22 -33.23
N THR A 28 29.42 -3.47 -34.24
CA THR A 28 28.62 -2.25 -34.02
C THR A 28 27.25 -2.60 -33.51
N VAL A 29 26.86 -2.03 -32.36
CA VAL A 29 25.53 -2.17 -31.75
C VAL A 29 24.68 -0.97 -32.13
N MET A 30 23.47 -1.23 -32.64
CA MET A 30 22.53 -0.18 -33.03
C MET A 30 21.07 -0.57 -32.77
N PRO A 31 20.15 0.40 -32.74
CA PRO A 31 18.71 0.10 -32.61
C PRO A 31 18.21 -0.77 -33.77
N THR A 32 17.26 -1.65 -33.46
CA THR A 32 16.50 -2.39 -34.49
C THR A 32 15.80 -1.39 -35.43
N PRO A 33 15.89 -1.54 -36.77
CA PRO A 33 15.20 -0.66 -37.70
C PRO A 33 13.68 -0.61 -37.43
N ASP A 34 13.06 0.56 -37.66
CA ASP A 34 11.63 0.80 -37.36
C ASP A 34 10.69 -0.16 -38.09
N ASP A 35 11.06 -0.56 -39.32
CA ASP A 35 10.30 -1.51 -40.12
C ASP A 35 10.36 -2.96 -39.61
N GLN A 36 11.23 -3.24 -38.64
CA GLN A 36 11.37 -4.53 -37.96
C GLN A 36 10.79 -4.50 -36.51
N LEU A 37 10.12 -3.45 -36.12
CA LEU A 37 9.43 -3.34 -34.83
C LEU A 37 7.95 -3.73 -34.98
N PRO A 38 7.35 -4.31 -33.94
CA PRO A 38 7.98 -4.74 -32.68
C PRO A 38 8.82 -5.99 -32.83
N VAL A 39 9.87 -6.13 -32.00
CA VAL A 39 10.60 -7.40 -31.87
C VAL A 39 9.71 -8.39 -31.13
N ILE A 40 9.42 -9.53 -31.76
CA ILE A 40 8.55 -10.58 -31.23
C ILE A 40 9.40 -11.75 -30.76
N LEU A 41 9.22 -12.18 -29.52
CA LEU A 41 9.88 -13.36 -28.98
C LEU A 41 9.30 -14.63 -29.61
N PRO A 42 10.12 -15.71 -29.80
CA PRO A 42 9.63 -16.97 -30.30
C PRO A 42 8.66 -17.63 -29.32
N GLU A 43 7.56 -18.21 -29.81
CA GLU A 43 6.53 -18.83 -28.97
C GLU A 43 6.77 -20.35 -28.78
N ASP A 44 7.44 -21.00 -29.73
CA ASP A 44 7.72 -22.43 -29.76
C ASP A 44 9.08 -22.77 -29.13
N VAL A 45 9.30 -22.31 -27.91
CA VAL A 45 10.59 -22.50 -27.24
C VAL A 45 10.63 -23.74 -26.36
N VAL A 46 11.80 -24.35 -26.26
CA VAL A 46 12.06 -25.46 -25.32
C VAL A 46 12.88 -24.97 -24.14
N MET A 47 12.33 -25.19 -22.95
CA MET A 47 12.96 -24.80 -21.69
C MET A 47 13.78 -25.97 -21.14
N ASP A 48 15.10 -25.83 -21.06
CA ASP A 48 16.01 -26.79 -20.42
C ASP A 48 16.27 -26.47 -18.93
N GLY A 49 15.75 -25.35 -18.46
CA GLY A 49 15.91 -24.88 -17.06
C GLY A 49 17.27 -24.24 -16.76
N ILE A 50 18.18 -24.14 -17.73
CA ILE A 50 19.54 -23.62 -17.57
C ILE A 50 19.79 -22.44 -18.50
N THR A 51 19.57 -22.63 -19.80
CA THR A 51 19.85 -21.63 -20.84
C THR A 51 18.58 -20.89 -21.23
N SER A 52 18.68 -19.57 -21.44
CA SER A 52 17.56 -18.83 -22.05
C SER A 52 17.24 -19.40 -23.42
N PRO A 53 15.98 -19.80 -23.67
CA PRO A 53 15.62 -20.41 -24.96
C PRO A 53 15.83 -19.49 -26.17
N ILE A 54 15.77 -18.16 -25.97
CA ILE A 54 16.12 -17.20 -27.04
C ILE A 54 17.60 -17.30 -27.40
N LYS A 55 18.46 -17.44 -26.40
CA LYS A 55 19.90 -17.58 -26.59
C LYS A 55 20.26 -18.95 -27.19
N ALA A 56 19.44 -19.96 -26.94
CA ALA A 56 19.60 -21.29 -27.50
C ALA A 56 19.09 -21.43 -28.95
N ASP A 57 18.38 -20.41 -29.49
CA ASP A 57 17.85 -20.38 -30.85
C ASP A 57 18.66 -19.42 -31.75
N PRO A 58 19.72 -19.91 -32.42
CA PRO A 58 20.54 -19.07 -33.28
C PRO A 58 19.80 -18.61 -34.55
N GLU A 59 18.75 -19.28 -34.97
CA GLU A 59 17.96 -18.87 -36.14
C GLU A 59 17.10 -17.66 -35.83
N TRP A 60 16.47 -17.60 -34.67
CA TRP A 60 15.71 -16.43 -34.23
C TRP A 60 16.62 -15.19 -34.11
N ALA A 61 17.85 -15.36 -33.65
CA ALA A 61 18.79 -14.26 -33.47
C ALA A 61 19.22 -13.62 -34.82
N LYS A 62 19.19 -14.36 -35.94
CA LYS A 62 19.60 -13.82 -37.23
C LYS A 62 18.64 -12.77 -37.77
N THR A 63 19.19 -11.69 -38.28
CA THR A 63 18.45 -10.62 -38.95
C THR A 63 19.35 -9.91 -39.98
N THR A 64 18.83 -8.89 -40.62
CA THR A 64 19.60 -8.02 -41.51
C THR A 64 19.30 -6.55 -41.25
N VAL A 65 20.29 -5.68 -41.42
CA VAL A 65 20.12 -4.23 -41.37
C VAL A 65 20.67 -3.66 -42.68
N ASN A 66 19.84 -2.98 -43.46
CA ASN A 66 20.20 -2.45 -44.78
C ASN A 66 20.89 -3.48 -45.69
N GLY A 67 20.41 -4.74 -45.63
CA GLY A 67 20.97 -5.85 -46.39
C GLY A 67 22.26 -6.46 -45.81
N MET A 68 22.78 -5.94 -44.72
CA MET A 68 23.95 -6.50 -44.02
C MET A 68 23.50 -7.50 -42.95
N PRO A 69 24.17 -8.66 -42.80
CA PRO A 69 23.87 -9.60 -41.72
C PRO A 69 24.05 -8.94 -40.33
N ALA A 70 23.14 -9.26 -39.42
CA ALA A 70 23.14 -8.78 -38.05
C ALA A 70 22.56 -9.84 -37.10
N LEU A 71 22.79 -9.68 -35.82
CA LEU A 71 22.21 -10.52 -34.77
C LEU A 71 21.35 -9.66 -33.85
N ARG A 72 20.14 -10.13 -33.57
CA ARG A 72 19.26 -9.54 -32.53
C ARG A 72 19.87 -9.76 -31.15
N GLU A 73 19.59 -8.82 -30.24
CA GLU A 73 19.86 -9.03 -28.81
C GLU A 73 19.03 -10.23 -28.30
N THR A 74 19.67 -11.12 -27.57
CA THR A 74 19.04 -12.34 -27.02
C THR A 74 18.74 -12.26 -25.52
N ASP A 75 19.15 -11.19 -24.87
CA ASP A 75 18.69 -10.84 -23.53
C ASP A 75 17.33 -10.14 -23.61
N THR A 76 16.58 -10.17 -22.52
CA THR A 76 15.36 -9.36 -22.36
C THR A 76 15.60 -8.26 -21.35
N PHE A 77 14.73 -7.26 -21.34
CA PHE A 77 14.75 -6.25 -20.27
C PHE A 77 14.41 -6.88 -18.92
N ASP A 78 14.99 -6.33 -17.87
CA ASP A 78 14.50 -6.55 -16.51
C ASP A 78 13.02 -6.20 -16.43
N THR A 79 12.21 -7.03 -15.77
CA THR A 79 10.76 -6.83 -15.67
C THR A 79 10.37 -5.54 -14.95
N PHE A 80 11.30 -4.89 -14.23
CA PHE A 80 11.09 -3.53 -13.70
C PHE A 80 11.02 -2.45 -14.80
N MET A 81 11.41 -2.74 -16.04
CA MET A 81 11.28 -1.77 -17.13
C MET A 81 9.81 -1.47 -17.44
N GLU A 82 8.94 -2.46 -17.47
CA GLU A 82 7.51 -2.27 -17.68
C GLU A 82 6.88 -1.54 -16.50
N SER A 83 7.32 -1.86 -15.27
CA SER A 83 6.89 -1.17 -14.05
C SER A 83 7.39 0.29 -13.97
N SER A 84 8.33 0.67 -14.84
CA SER A 84 8.96 2.00 -14.81
C SER A 84 8.05 3.09 -15.38
N TRP A 85 7.12 2.74 -16.25
CA TRP A 85 6.29 3.71 -16.94
C TRP A 85 4.80 3.36 -17.05
N TYR A 86 4.35 2.26 -16.41
CA TYR A 86 2.94 1.82 -16.41
C TYR A 86 1.97 2.93 -15.99
N TYR A 87 2.34 3.76 -15.02
CA TYR A 87 1.53 4.89 -14.53
C TYR A 87 1.26 5.92 -15.63
N ALA A 88 2.24 6.16 -16.52
CA ALA A 88 2.07 7.03 -17.66
C ALA A 88 1.16 6.38 -18.71
N ARG A 89 1.33 5.09 -18.98
CA ARG A 89 0.45 4.35 -19.89
C ARG A 89 -1.00 4.34 -19.42
N TYR A 90 -1.24 4.30 -18.13
CA TYR A 90 -2.60 4.34 -17.56
C TYR A 90 -3.35 5.66 -17.87
N THR A 91 -2.67 6.73 -18.25
CA THR A 91 -3.33 7.98 -18.67
C THR A 91 -4.01 7.85 -20.02
N CYS A 92 -3.61 6.87 -20.86
CA CYS A 92 -4.10 6.65 -22.22
C CYS A 92 -4.09 5.16 -22.60
N PRO A 93 -4.83 4.26 -21.89
CA PRO A 93 -4.72 2.81 -22.08
C PRO A 93 -5.07 2.35 -23.49
N GLU A 94 -5.97 3.03 -24.18
CA GLU A 94 -6.44 2.71 -25.53
C GLU A 94 -5.58 3.31 -26.66
N TYR A 95 -4.57 4.12 -26.34
CA TYR A 95 -3.72 4.76 -27.34
C TYR A 95 -2.89 3.75 -28.11
N LYS A 96 -2.91 3.82 -29.48
CA LYS A 96 -2.27 2.81 -30.36
C LYS A 96 -1.20 3.40 -31.27
N GLU A 97 -1.04 4.72 -31.29
CA GLU A 97 -0.13 5.40 -32.22
C GLU A 97 1.30 5.52 -31.69
N GLY A 98 1.55 5.06 -30.45
CA GLY A 98 2.86 5.11 -29.85
C GLY A 98 2.86 4.63 -28.39
N MET A 99 3.94 4.96 -27.69
CA MET A 99 4.15 4.57 -26.31
C MET A 99 3.12 5.18 -25.38
N LEU A 100 2.82 6.47 -25.55
CA LEU A 100 1.78 7.18 -24.80
C LEU A 100 1.31 8.44 -25.57
N ASP A 101 0.11 8.90 -25.22
CA ASP A 101 -0.43 10.19 -25.64
C ASP A 101 0.13 11.30 -24.74
N SER A 102 0.93 12.20 -25.29
CA SER A 102 1.59 13.27 -24.54
C SER A 102 0.60 14.27 -23.93
N GLU A 103 -0.54 14.55 -24.58
CA GLU A 103 -1.56 15.46 -24.04
C GLU A 103 -2.20 14.86 -22.78
N ALA A 104 -2.68 13.62 -22.88
CA ALA A 104 -3.27 12.91 -21.75
C ALA A 104 -2.24 12.71 -20.62
N ALA A 105 -1.01 12.31 -20.94
CA ALA A 105 0.06 12.15 -19.96
C ALA A 105 0.35 13.45 -19.21
N ASN A 106 0.51 14.57 -19.91
CA ASN A 106 0.82 15.86 -19.30
C ASN A 106 -0.36 16.49 -18.51
N TYR A 107 -1.60 16.05 -18.79
CA TYR A 107 -2.75 16.44 -17.97
C TYR A 107 -2.73 15.75 -16.60
N TRP A 108 -2.39 14.45 -16.54
CA TRP A 108 -2.44 13.66 -15.31
C TRP A 108 -1.15 13.64 -14.52
N LEU A 109 0.00 13.83 -15.18
CA LEU A 109 1.33 13.76 -14.53
C LEU A 109 1.86 15.15 -14.13
N PRO A 110 2.70 15.22 -13.10
CA PRO A 110 3.18 14.13 -12.23
C PRO A 110 2.08 13.60 -11.30
N VAL A 111 2.20 12.33 -10.91
CA VAL A 111 1.32 11.71 -9.90
C VAL A 111 1.39 12.51 -8.60
N ASP A 112 0.25 12.80 -7.96
CA ASP A 112 0.23 13.62 -6.74
C ASP A 112 0.89 12.91 -5.56
N ILE A 113 0.50 11.65 -5.30
CA ILE A 113 1.09 10.81 -4.26
C ILE A 113 1.31 9.40 -4.83
N TYR A 114 2.53 8.90 -4.73
CA TYR A 114 2.91 7.54 -5.11
C TYR A 114 3.21 6.73 -3.86
N ILE A 115 2.46 5.65 -3.64
CA ILE A 115 2.49 4.88 -2.39
C ILE A 115 2.94 3.45 -2.68
N GLY A 116 3.89 2.96 -1.90
CA GLY A 116 4.36 1.57 -2.00
C GLY A 116 5.23 1.17 -0.82
N GLY A 117 5.62 -0.10 -0.76
CA GLY A 117 6.50 -0.60 0.29
C GLY A 117 7.93 -0.07 0.16
N ILE A 118 8.61 0.05 1.31
CA ILE A 118 10.00 0.53 1.36
C ILE A 118 10.97 -0.36 0.57
N GLU A 119 10.64 -1.62 0.34
CA GLU A 119 11.44 -2.55 -0.48
C GLU A 119 11.62 -2.09 -1.92
N HIS A 120 10.73 -1.24 -2.42
CA HIS A 120 10.81 -0.70 -3.78
C HIS A 120 11.74 0.51 -3.90
N ALA A 121 12.26 1.04 -2.79
CA ALA A 121 13.09 2.24 -2.78
C ALA A 121 14.40 2.07 -3.57
N ILE A 122 14.93 0.86 -3.70
CA ILE A 122 16.22 0.60 -4.35
C ILE A 122 16.06 0.39 -5.86
N MET A 123 15.25 -0.59 -6.29
CA MET A 123 15.15 -0.92 -7.71
C MET A 123 14.01 -0.19 -8.41
N HIS A 124 12.77 -0.47 -8.03
CA HIS A 124 11.62 0.08 -8.73
C HIS A 124 11.64 1.62 -8.79
N LEU A 125 11.87 2.31 -7.69
CA LEU A 125 11.88 3.78 -7.69
C LEU A 125 13.06 4.38 -8.46
N LEU A 126 14.20 3.67 -8.54
CA LEU A 126 15.32 4.07 -9.39
C LEU A 126 14.92 4.03 -10.87
N TYR A 127 14.37 2.91 -11.35
CA TYR A 127 13.88 2.75 -12.72
C TYR A 127 12.72 3.73 -13.03
N PHE A 128 11.75 3.86 -12.12
CA PHE A 128 10.61 4.75 -12.22
C PHE A 128 11.01 6.20 -12.48
N ARG A 129 11.98 6.72 -11.72
CA ARG A 129 12.50 8.07 -11.89
C ARG A 129 13.39 8.19 -13.13
N PHE A 130 14.26 7.24 -13.37
CA PHE A 130 15.15 7.23 -14.52
C PHE A 130 14.38 7.20 -15.84
N PHE A 131 13.42 6.30 -15.96
CA PHE A 131 12.63 6.13 -17.17
C PHE A 131 11.74 7.36 -17.44
N HIS A 132 11.20 7.97 -16.40
CA HIS A 132 10.46 9.23 -16.54
C HIS A 132 11.31 10.35 -17.14
N LYS A 133 12.56 10.46 -16.69
CA LYS A 133 13.50 11.44 -17.25
C LYS A 133 13.84 11.17 -18.71
N LEU A 134 13.95 9.90 -19.11
CA LEU A 134 14.10 9.53 -20.52
C LEU A 134 12.86 9.91 -21.35
N MET A 135 11.66 9.66 -20.86
CA MET A 135 10.42 10.10 -21.52
C MET A 135 10.34 11.63 -21.64
N ARG A 136 10.78 12.37 -20.61
CA ARG A 136 10.89 13.84 -20.67
C ARG A 136 11.88 14.28 -21.73
N ASP A 137 13.07 13.70 -21.75
CA ASP A 137 14.13 14.05 -22.70
C ASP A 137 13.72 13.70 -24.14
N ALA A 138 12.86 12.68 -24.32
CA ALA A 138 12.24 12.35 -25.60
C ALA A 138 11.02 13.22 -25.96
N GLY A 139 10.64 14.20 -25.11
CA GLY A 139 9.53 15.12 -25.35
C GLY A 139 8.15 14.53 -25.10
N MET A 140 8.05 13.36 -24.46
CA MET A 140 6.77 12.68 -24.21
C MET A 140 6.04 13.23 -22.99
N VAL A 141 6.76 13.70 -21.98
CA VAL A 141 6.22 14.30 -20.75
C VAL A 141 6.98 15.57 -20.40
N ASN A 142 6.36 16.50 -19.68
CA ASN A 142 6.92 17.82 -19.36
C ASN A 142 7.47 17.92 -17.94
N SER A 143 7.13 16.97 -17.04
CA SER A 143 7.56 17.00 -15.65
C SER A 143 8.94 16.35 -15.46
N ASP A 144 9.72 16.89 -14.51
CA ASP A 144 11.04 16.37 -14.17
C ASP A 144 11.02 15.09 -13.35
N GLU A 145 9.97 14.91 -12.55
CA GLU A 145 9.77 13.76 -11.68
C GLU A 145 8.41 13.13 -11.94
N PRO A 146 8.30 11.80 -11.82
CA PRO A 146 7.05 11.10 -12.09
C PRO A 146 5.97 11.32 -11.03
N ALA A 147 6.36 11.69 -9.81
CA ALA A 147 5.47 11.93 -8.69
C ALA A 147 5.91 13.15 -7.89
N LYS A 148 4.94 13.91 -7.35
CA LYS A 148 5.18 15.06 -6.46
C LYS A 148 5.62 14.61 -5.07
N GLN A 149 5.07 13.47 -4.60
CA GLN A 149 5.34 12.93 -3.29
C GLN A 149 5.44 11.40 -3.35
N LEU A 150 6.45 10.85 -2.66
CA LEU A 150 6.61 9.41 -2.43
C LEU A 150 6.27 9.10 -0.96
N LEU A 151 5.40 8.13 -0.74
CA LEU A 151 5.13 7.57 0.58
C LEU A 151 5.60 6.11 0.59
N CYS A 152 6.79 5.88 1.14
CA CYS A 152 7.36 4.53 1.28
C CYS A 152 6.85 3.92 2.58
N GLN A 153 5.91 2.97 2.46
CA GLN A 153 5.30 2.32 3.63
C GLN A 153 6.27 1.39 4.34
N GLY A 154 6.23 1.41 5.67
CA GLY A 154 6.95 0.47 6.51
C GLY A 154 6.47 -0.98 6.33
N MET A 155 7.29 -1.92 6.76
CA MET A 155 6.95 -3.35 6.67
C MET A 155 5.92 -3.74 7.71
N VAL A 156 5.04 -4.68 7.36
CA VAL A 156 4.16 -5.34 8.31
C VAL A 156 4.85 -6.60 8.81
N LEU A 157 5.02 -6.68 10.14
CA LEU A 157 5.62 -7.82 10.82
C LEU A 157 4.54 -8.65 11.51
N ALA A 158 4.76 -9.96 11.56
CA ALA A 158 3.97 -10.89 12.37
C ALA A 158 4.88 -11.90 13.05
N ASP A 159 4.37 -12.53 14.11
CA ASP A 159 5.01 -13.66 14.75
C ASP A 159 5.30 -14.75 13.71
N ALA A 160 6.41 -15.49 13.87
CA ALA A 160 6.75 -16.57 12.98
C ALA A 160 7.15 -17.82 13.79
N PHE A 161 6.51 -18.94 13.44
CA PHE A 161 6.64 -20.22 14.12
C PHE A 161 6.95 -21.32 13.13
N TYR A 162 7.78 -22.28 13.56
CA TYR A 162 7.98 -23.51 12.81
C TYR A 162 8.18 -24.69 13.76
N TYR A 163 7.95 -25.90 13.29
CA TYR A 163 8.45 -27.13 13.92
C TYR A 163 9.45 -27.82 12.98
N VAL A 164 10.29 -28.66 13.57
CA VAL A 164 11.27 -29.45 12.80
C VAL A 164 10.63 -30.79 12.46
N GLY A 165 10.52 -31.09 11.17
CA GLY A 165 10.03 -32.37 10.69
C GLY A 165 11.03 -33.51 10.86
N GLU A 166 10.61 -34.71 10.50
CA GLU A 166 11.40 -35.95 10.70
C GLU A 166 12.77 -35.94 9.98
N ASN A 167 12.83 -35.24 8.82
CA ASN A 167 14.06 -35.13 8.01
C ASN A 167 14.86 -33.87 8.34
N GLY A 168 14.52 -33.12 9.41
CA GLY A 168 15.17 -31.89 9.80
C GLY A 168 14.72 -30.63 9.06
N GLU A 169 13.72 -30.72 8.21
CA GLU A 169 13.12 -29.58 7.50
C GLU A 169 12.31 -28.70 8.45
N ARG A 170 12.22 -27.41 8.12
CA ARG A 170 11.38 -26.44 8.86
C ARG A 170 10.00 -26.36 8.26
N ASN A 171 9.00 -26.78 9.01
CA ASN A 171 7.60 -26.67 8.64
C ASN A 171 7.00 -25.42 9.30
N TRP A 172 6.79 -24.38 8.51
CA TRP A 172 6.29 -23.10 9.01
C TRP A 172 4.79 -23.15 9.28
N VAL A 173 4.39 -22.69 10.46
CA VAL A 173 3.00 -22.69 10.96
C VAL A 173 2.49 -21.26 11.01
N SER A 174 1.25 -21.07 10.52
CA SER A 174 0.59 -19.77 10.59
C SER A 174 0.43 -19.30 12.05
N PRO A 175 0.68 -18.03 12.36
CA PRO A 175 0.45 -17.48 13.70
C PRO A 175 -0.98 -17.70 14.22
N VAL A 176 -1.96 -17.79 13.32
CA VAL A 176 -3.38 -18.03 13.67
C VAL A 176 -3.59 -19.44 14.20
N ASP A 177 -2.77 -20.41 13.75
CA ASP A 177 -2.84 -21.81 14.13
C ASP A 177 -1.93 -22.15 15.34
N ALA A 178 -1.12 -21.18 15.78
CA ALA A 178 -0.23 -21.34 16.91
C ALA A 178 -0.93 -21.07 18.24
N ILE A 179 -0.97 -22.05 19.10
CA ILE A 179 -1.45 -21.92 20.49
C ILE A 179 -0.25 -21.51 21.35
N VAL A 180 -0.26 -20.27 21.85
CA VAL A 180 0.87 -19.67 22.55
C VAL A 180 0.59 -19.49 24.05
N GLU A 181 1.59 -19.79 24.89
CA GLU A 181 1.62 -19.42 26.29
C GLU A 181 2.52 -18.19 26.48
N ARG A 182 2.04 -17.21 27.25
CA ARG A 182 2.80 -15.97 27.50
C ARG A 182 3.10 -15.84 29.00
N ASP A 183 4.26 -15.26 29.31
CA ASP A 183 4.62 -14.89 30.69
C ASP A 183 3.87 -13.62 31.14
N GLU A 184 4.09 -13.24 32.41
CA GLU A 184 3.49 -12.01 33.00
C GLU A 184 3.87 -10.72 32.26
N LYS A 185 4.94 -10.75 31.46
CA LYS A 185 5.39 -9.63 30.63
C LYS A 185 4.87 -9.72 29.18
N GLY A 186 4.00 -10.70 28.88
CA GLY A 186 3.41 -10.89 27.56
C GLY A 186 4.34 -11.59 26.54
N ARG A 187 5.53 -12.06 26.93
CA ARG A 187 6.48 -12.75 26.03
C ARG A 187 6.05 -14.18 25.82
N ILE A 188 6.15 -14.68 24.59
CA ILE A 188 5.86 -16.07 24.26
C ILE A 188 6.92 -16.98 24.92
N VAL A 189 6.49 -17.88 25.77
CA VAL A 189 7.33 -18.85 26.49
C VAL A 189 7.19 -20.26 25.94
N LYS A 190 6.01 -20.59 25.40
CA LYS A 190 5.76 -21.86 24.71
C LYS A 190 4.79 -21.63 23.55
N ALA A 191 4.91 -22.46 22.54
CA ALA A 191 3.97 -22.51 21.43
C ALA A 191 3.79 -23.94 20.94
N LYS A 192 2.58 -24.32 20.54
CA LYS A 192 2.25 -25.61 19.90
C LYS A 192 1.17 -25.39 18.84
N ASP A 193 1.08 -26.30 17.89
CA ASP A 193 -0.04 -26.35 16.96
C ASP A 193 -1.18 -27.26 17.46
N ALA A 194 -2.27 -27.33 16.71
CA ALA A 194 -3.41 -28.20 17.03
C ALA A 194 -3.09 -29.71 16.96
N ALA A 195 -2.04 -30.09 16.22
CA ALA A 195 -1.58 -31.48 16.13
C ALA A 195 -0.65 -31.86 17.30
N GLY A 196 -0.25 -30.90 18.14
CA GLY A 196 0.59 -31.08 19.31
C GLY A 196 2.10 -30.96 19.06
N HIS A 197 2.52 -30.52 17.86
CA HIS A 197 3.95 -30.24 17.63
C HIS A 197 4.38 -29.03 18.47
N GLU A 198 5.52 -29.17 19.15
CA GLU A 198 6.17 -28.02 19.79
C GLU A 198 6.72 -27.07 18.74
N LEU A 199 6.35 -25.79 18.81
CA LEU A 199 6.75 -24.78 17.87
C LEU A 199 7.93 -23.96 18.38
N VAL A 200 8.89 -23.72 17.49
CA VAL A 200 9.98 -22.77 17.72
C VAL A 200 9.52 -21.38 17.32
N TYR A 201 9.51 -20.46 18.27
CA TYR A 201 9.23 -19.06 18.02
C TYR A 201 10.49 -18.35 17.55
N THR A 202 10.44 -17.70 16.38
CA THR A 202 11.59 -16.99 15.79
C THR A 202 11.55 -15.48 15.96
N GLY A 203 10.56 -14.99 16.70
CA GLY A 203 10.30 -13.56 16.82
C GLY A 203 9.43 -13.00 15.70
N MET A 204 9.14 -11.72 15.79
CA MET A 204 8.45 -10.99 14.73
C MET A 204 9.33 -10.87 13.49
N SER A 205 8.76 -11.12 12.32
CA SER A 205 9.45 -11.00 11.05
C SER A 205 8.52 -10.51 9.95
N LYS A 206 9.09 -9.98 8.85
CA LYS A 206 8.31 -9.58 7.67
C LYS A 206 7.38 -10.72 7.27
N MET A 207 6.11 -10.38 7.03
CA MET A 207 5.13 -11.33 6.48
C MET A 207 5.60 -11.86 5.13
N SER A 208 5.64 -13.17 4.97
CA SER A 208 6.06 -13.82 3.73
C SER A 208 5.37 -15.17 3.55
N LYS A 209 5.14 -15.54 2.29
CA LYS A 209 4.60 -16.88 1.94
C LYS A 209 5.53 -17.99 2.41
N SER A 210 6.85 -17.79 2.34
CA SER A 210 7.85 -18.80 2.72
C SER A 210 7.87 -19.10 4.23
N LYS A 211 7.42 -18.16 5.07
CA LYS A 211 7.30 -18.34 6.53
C LYS A 211 5.88 -18.61 6.99
N ASN A 212 4.92 -18.65 6.07
CA ASN A 212 3.51 -18.85 6.37
C ASN A 212 2.99 -17.95 7.52
N ASN A 213 3.55 -16.74 7.65
CA ASN A 213 3.19 -15.79 8.70
C ASN A 213 2.38 -14.59 8.19
N GLY A 214 1.84 -14.68 6.98
CA GLY A 214 0.87 -13.73 6.44
C GLY A 214 -0.49 -13.88 7.10
N ILE A 215 -1.15 -12.76 7.35
CA ILE A 215 -2.53 -12.74 7.83
C ILE A 215 -3.44 -12.55 6.61
N ASP A 216 -4.40 -13.44 6.46
CA ASP A 216 -5.39 -13.35 5.38
C ASP A 216 -6.37 -12.21 5.70
N PRO A 217 -6.40 -11.14 4.87
CA PRO A 217 -7.33 -10.03 5.07
C PRO A 217 -8.79 -10.47 5.05
N GLN A 218 -9.15 -11.48 4.25
CA GLN A 218 -10.53 -11.96 4.14
C GLN A 218 -11.04 -12.50 5.47
N VAL A 219 -10.25 -13.33 6.16
CA VAL A 219 -10.59 -13.86 7.49
C VAL A 219 -10.80 -12.73 8.51
N MET A 220 -9.99 -11.70 8.46
CA MET A 220 -10.13 -10.54 9.35
C MET A 220 -11.38 -9.72 9.01
N VAL A 221 -11.67 -9.53 7.74
CA VAL A 221 -12.87 -8.81 7.28
C VAL A 221 -14.16 -9.58 7.67
N GLU A 222 -14.19 -10.88 7.52
CA GLU A 222 -15.32 -11.71 7.92
C GLU A 222 -15.58 -11.67 9.44
N ARG A 223 -14.51 -11.64 10.23
CA ARG A 223 -14.60 -11.65 11.70
C ARG A 223 -14.89 -10.29 12.31
N TYR A 224 -14.28 -9.24 11.79
CA TYR A 224 -14.30 -7.91 12.42
C TYR A 224 -14.90 -6.80 11.55
N GLY A 225 -15.11 -7.04 10.27
CA GLY A 225 -15.53 -6.06 9.29
C GLY A 225 -14.37 -5.27 8.69
N ALA A 226 -14.52 -4.84 7.44
CA ALA A 226 -13.49 -4.11 6.69
C ALA A 226 -13.07 -2.81 7.38
N ASP A 227 -14.01 -2.04 7.90
CA ASP A 227 -13.72 -0.77 8.59
C ASP A 227 -12.88 -0.94 9.85
N THR A 228 -13.07 -2.04 10.59
CA THR A 228 -12.24 -2.35 11.76
C THR A 228 -10.79 -2.60 11.35
N VAL A 229 -10.58 -3.41 10.30
CA VAL A 229 -9.23 -3.74 9.80
C VAL A 229 -8.54 -2.46 9.27
N ARG A 230 -9.25 -1.65 8.49
CA ARG A 230 -8.77 -0.35 8.00
C ARG A 230 -8.35 0.57 9.14
N LEU A 231 -9.20 0.71 10.15
CA LEU A 231 -8.92 1.55 11.32
C LEU A 231 -7.68 1.08 12.07
N PHE A 232 -7.56 -0.23 12.30
CA PHE A 232 -6.38 -0.81 12.96
C PHE A 232 -5.11 -0.51 12.17
N MET A 233 -5.09 -0.77 10.86
CA MET A 233 -3.91 -0.57 10.03
C MET A 233 -3.42 0.89 10.03
N MET A 234 -4.36 1.84 10.04
CA MET A 234 -4.02 3.28 10.02
C MET A 234 -3.72 3.84 11.41
N PHE A 235 -4.16 3.17 12.47
CA PHE A 235 -3.95 3.60 13.86
C PHE A 235 -2.68 3.01 14.48
N ALA A 236 -2.34 1.76 14.15
CA ALA A 236 -1.29 1.01 14.85
C ALA A 236 0.11 1.59 14.68
N SER A 237 0.40 2.24 13.54
CA SER A 237 1.71 2.83 13.26
C SER A 237 1.58 3.97 12.24
N PRO A 238 2.51 4.97 12.25
CA PRO A 238 2.68 5.86 11.10
C PRO A 238 2.93 5.07 9.81
N ALA A 239 2.44 5.58 8.67
CA ALA A 239 2.47 4.84 7.41
C ALA A 239 3.89 4.46 6.94
N ASP A 240 4.91 5.26 7.26
CA ASP A 240 6.32 5.07 6.92
C ASP A 240 7.10 4.22 7.93
N MET A 241 6.45 3.81 9.02
CA MET A 241 7.04 3.02 10.09
C MET A 241 6.60 1.56 10.02
N THR A 242 7.41 0.67 10.58
CA THR A 242 7.08 -0.74 10.71
C THR A 242 5.85 -0.93 11.60
N LEU A 243 4.90 -1.76 11.14
CA LEU A 243 3.72 -2.16 11.86
C LEU A 243 3.88 -3.59 12.37
N GLU A 244 3.74 -3.78 13.68
CA GLU A 244 3.64 -5.11 14.29
C GLU A 244 2.18 -5.55 14.36
N TRP A 245 1.86 -6.64 13.69
CA TRP A 245 0.50 -7.17 13.71
C TRP A 245 0.16 -7.78 15.07
N GLN A 246 -0.90 -7.28 15.67
CA GLN A 246 -1.43 -7.80 16.94
C GLN A 246 -2.96 -7.87 16.87
N GLU A 247 -3.51 -9.06 17.00
CA GLU A 247 -4.97 -9.27 16.94
C GLU A 247 -5.73 -8.49 18.02
N SER A 248 -5.15 -8.35 19.22
CA SER A 248 -5.71 -7.51 20.29
C SER A 248 -5.89 -6.04 19.89
N GLY A 249 -5.06 -5.54 18.97
CA GLY A 249 -5.20 -4.20 18.39
C GLY A 249 -6.41 -4.10 17.46
N VAL A 250 -6.67 -5.14 16.65
CA VAL A 250 -7.86 -5.24 15.81
C VAL A 250 -9.14 -5.25 16.65
N GLU A 251 -9.14 -6.06 17.73
CA GLU A 251 -10.24 -6.06 18.70
C GLU A 251 -10.46 -4.71 19.37
N GLY A 252 -9.36 -4.00 19.68
CA GLY A 252 -9.41 -2.64 20.22
C GLY A 252 -10.10 -1.66 19.27
N ALA A 253 -9.76 -1.71 17.99
CA ALA A 253 -10.39 -0.93 16.94
C ALA A 253 -11.90 -1.26 16.81
N ASN A 254 -12.26 -2.55 16.85
CA ASN A 254 -13.65 -2.98 16.82
C ASN A 254 -14.46 -2.43 18.00
N ARG A 255 -13.92 -2.54 19.23
CA ARG A 255 -14.56 -1.98 20.42
C ARG A 255 -14.74 -0.46 20.32
N PHE A 256 -13.78 0.25 19.74
CA PHE A 256 -13.90 1.69 19.53
C PHE A 256 -15.05 2.02 18.58
N LEU A 257 -15.14 1.36 17.41
CA LEU A 257 -16.23 1.60 16.46
C LEU A 257 -17.61 1.27 17.05
N LYS A 258 -17.71 0.20 17.84
CA LYS A 258 -18.95 -0.11 18.57
C LYS A 258 -19.34 0.98 19.56
N ARG A 259 -18.39 1.62 20.22
CA ARG A 259 -18.68 2.76 21.12
C ARG A 259 -19.17 3.99 20.36
N VAL A 260 -18.55 4.29 19.21
CA VAL A 260 -18.99 5.41 18.35
C VAL A 260 -20.42 5.14 17.87
N TRP A 261 -20.67 3.93 17.33
CA TRP A 261 -21.99 3.51 16.89
C TRP A 261 -23.05 3.65 17.98
N LYS A 262 -22.75 3.15 19.18
CA LYS A 262 -23.65 3.21 20.33
C LYS A 262 -24.01 4.66 20.68
N LEU A 263 -23.02 5.55 20.74
CA LEU A 263 -23.27 6.94 21.09
C LEU A 263 -24.13 7.67 20.05
N VAL A 264 -23.85 7.43 18.75
CA VAL A 264 -24.68 7.97 17.66
C VAL A 264 -26.11 7.42 17.75
N TYR A 265 -26.27 6.12 17.89
CA TYR A 265 -27.60 5.49 17.99
C TYR A 265 -28.41 6.01 19.19
N GLU A 266 -27.80 6.10 20.38
CA GLU A 266 -28.46 6.61 21.58
C GLU A 266 -28.83 8.09 21.46
N HIS A 267 -28.05 8.87 20.71
CA HIS A 267 -28.36 10.27 20.44
C HIS A 267 -29.50 10.42 19.45
N THR A 268 -29.47 9.73 18.34
CA THR A 268 -30.52 9.82 17.28
C THR A 268 -31.84 9.23 17.74
N ALA A 269 -31.82 8.19 18.56
CA ALA A 269 -33.03 7.58 19.13
C ALA A 269 -33.86 8.54 20.02
N LYS A 270 -33.26 9.64 20.48
CA LYS A 270 -33.97 10.67 21.26
C LYS A 270 -34.78 11.66 20.41
N GLY A 271 -34.75 11.49 19.07
CA GLY A 271 -35.51 12.34 18.13
C GLY A 271 -34.84 13.67 17.83
N ASP A 272 -35.64 14.61 17.35
CA ASP A 272 -35.18 15.92 16.84
C ASP A 272 -34.34 16.70 17.83
N VAL A 273 -33.40 17.48 17.28
CA VAL A 273 -32.45 18.28 18.05
C VAL A 273 -32.71 19.76 17.74
N ALA A 274 -32.76 20.58 18.77
CA ALA A 274 -32.89 22.04 18.65
C ALA A 274 -31.63 22.64 17.97
N ALA A 275 -31.79 23.82 17.40
CA ALA A 275 -30.65 24.54 16.84
C ALA A 275 -29.66 24.94 17.96
N LEU A 276 -28.36 24.80 17.68
CA LEU A 276 -27.32 25.22 18.60
C LEU A 276 -27.26 26.73 18.68
N ASN A 277 -27.48 27.27 19.92
CA ASN A 277 -27.32 28.67 20.20
C ASN A 277 -25.98 28.89 20.92
N VAL A 278 -24.99 29.34 20.18
CA VAL A 278 -23.61 29.50 20.65
C VAL A 278 -23.51 30.53 21.80
N ASP A 279 -24.35 31.58 21.77
CA ASP A 279 -24.34 32.65 22.75
C ASP A 279 -24.96 32.22 24.09
N ALA A 280 -25.82 31.20 24.07
CA ALA A 280 -26.48 30.66 25.26
C ALA A 280 -25.71 29.55 25.95
N LEU A 281 -24.57 29.09 25.39
CA LEU A 281 -23.78 28.01 25.95
C LEU A 281 -23.15 28.37 27.30
N THR A 282 -23.21 27.45 28.26
CA THR A 282 -22.45 27.49 29.50
C THR A 282 -20.95 27.41 29.25
N GLU A 283 -20.12 27.73 30.24
CA GLU A 283 -18.66 27.65 30.13
C GLU A 283 -18.20 26.21 29.86
N ASP A 284 -18.83 25.20 30.43
CA ASP A 284 -18.52 23.79 30.22
C ASP A 284 -18.90 23.35 28.79
N GLN A 285 -20.05 23.78 28.28
CA GLN A 285 -20.48 23.55 26.91
C GLN A 285 -19.54 24.24 25.90
N LYS A 286 -19.12 25.48 26.18
CA LYS A 286 -18.11 26.20 25.37
C LYS A 286 -16.75 25.49 25.39
N ALA A 287 -16.35 24.94 26.56
CA ALA A 287 -15.11 24.18 26.66
C ALA A 287 -15.16 22.90 25.82
N LEU A 288 -16.25 22.14 25.89
CA LEU A 288 -16.45 20.94 25.07
C LEU A 288 -16.46 21.28 23.56
N ARG A 289 -17.19 22.32 23.17
CA ARG A 289 -17.23 22.79 21.77
C ARG A 289 -15.83 23.20 21.29
N ARG A 290 -15.06 23.87 22.13
CA ARG A 290 -13.66 24.22 21.83
C ARG A 290 -12.80 22.98 21.60
N ASP A 291 -13.01 21.89 22.35
CA ASP A 291 -12.33 20.63 22.15
C ASP A 291 -12.72 19.97 20.82
N VAL A 292 -13.99 20.02 20.43
CA VAL A 292 -14.47 19.56 19.11
C VAL A 292 -13.70 20.28 17.99
N HIS A 293 -13.69 21.61 18.01
CA HIS A 293 -13.04 22.40 16.96
C HIS A 293 -11.50 22.28 16.95
N LYS A 294 -10.87 22.11 18.13
CA LYS A 294 -9.43 21.77 18.20
C LYS A 294 -9.14 20.41 17.58
N THR A 295 -10.01 19.43 17.79
CA THR A 295 -9.87 18.11 17.19
C THR A 295 -10.04 18.17 15.68
N ILE A 296 -11.02 18.93 15.18
CA ILE A 296 -11.19 19.16 13.72
C ILE A 296 -9.91 19.75 13.13
N ALA A 297 -9.38 20.81 13.74
CA ALA A 297 -8.15 21.46 13.25
C ALA A 297 -6.96 20.50 13.25
N LYS A 298 -6.80 19.71 14.32
CA LYS A 298 -5.71 18.72 14.42
C LYS A 298 -5.84 17.61 13.38
N VAL A 299 -7.03 17.03 13.23
CA VAL A 299 -7.28 15.95 12.25
C VAL A 299 -7.07 16.46 10.83
N THR A 300 -7.52 17.68 10.54
CA THR A 300 -7.31 18.32 9.23
C THR A 300 -5.82 18.46 8.91
N ASP A 301 -5.00 18.92 9.86
CA ASP A 301 -3.56 19.04 9.68
C ASP A 301 -2.87 17.68 9.58
N ASP A 302 -3.23 16.75 10.46
CA ASP A 302 -2.63 15.40 10.49
C ASP A 302 -2.91 14.61 9.20
N ILE A 303 -4.11 14.72 8.62
CA ILE A 303 -4.46 14.03 7.36
C ILE A 303 -3.93 14.80 6.15
N GLY A 304 -4.24 16.09 6.05
CA GLY A 304 -4.04 16.86 4.81
C GLY A 304 -2.58 17.26 4.57
N ARG A 305 -1.81 17.52 5.63
CA ARG A 305 -0.44 18.00 5.53
C ARG A 305 0.60 16.99 6.03
N ARG A 306 0.37 16.45 7.24
CA ARG A 306 1.38 15.60 7.91
C ARG A 306 1.30 14.13 7.51
N GLN A 307 0.14 13.68 7.05
CA GLN A 307 -0.17 12.27 6.73
C GLN A 307 0.13 11.31 7.90
N THR A 308 -0.10 11.79 9.14
CA THR A 308 0.04 11.03 10.37
C THR A 308 -1.33 10.54 10.84
N PHE A 309 -1.83 9.49 10.20
CA PHE A 309 -3.19 8.98 10.41
C PHE A 309 -3.42 8.47 11.82
N ASN A 310 -2.41 7.84 12.43
CA ASN A 310 -2.47 7.36 13.80
C ASN A 310 -2.73 8.47 14.81
N THR A 311 -2.13 9.65 14.67
CA THR A 311 -2.35 10.79 15.57
C THR A 311 -3.72 11.43 15.33
N ALA A 312 -4.22 11.47 14.10
CA ALA A 312 -5.58 11.89 13.79
C ALA A 312 -6.61 11.00 14.48
N ILE A 313 -6.46 9.68 14.36
CA ILE A 313 -7.36 8.70 14.99
C ILE A 313 -7.29 8.81 16.52
N ALA A 314 -6.08 8.95 17.10
CA ALA A 314 -5.93 9.17 18.54
C ALA A 314 -6.69 10.40 19.03
N ALA A 315 -6.63 11.51 18.31
CA ALA A 315 -7.35 12.73 18.65
C ALA A 315 -8.88 12.53 18.62
N ILE A 316 -9.38 11.77 17.64
CA ILE A 316 -10.81 11.41 17.59
C ILE A 316 -11.19 10.51 18.76
N MET A 317 -10.35 9.54 19.13
CA MET A 317 -10.59 8.67 20.31
C MET A 317 -10.64 9.47 21.62
N GLU A 318 -9.76 10.45 21.78
CA GLU A 318 -9.78 11.36 22.95
C GLU A 318 -11.06 12.20 23.01
N LEU A 319 -11.48 12.76 21.87
CA LEU A 319 -12.75 13.48 21.77
C LEU A 319 -13.93 12.57 22.14
N MET A 320 -13.98 11.35 21.61
CA MET A 320 -15.04 10.38 21.94
C MET A 320 -15.09 10.03 23.42
N ASN A 321 -13.95 9.97 24.12
CA ASN A 321 -13.92 9.77 25.56
C ASN A 321 -14.52 10.94 26.35
N LYS A 322 -14.41 12.17 25.83
CA LYS A 322 -15.06 13.36 26.42
C LYS A 322 -16.56 13.36 26.13
N LEU A 323 -16.96 13.08 24.87
CA LEU A 323 -18.37 13.04 24.47
C LEU A 323 -19.17 11.97 25.22
N ALA A 324 -18.55 10.80 25.47
CA ALA A 324 -19.19 9.73 26.23
C ALA A 324 -19.51 10.11 27.70
N LYS A 325 -18.86 11.15 28.23
CA LYS A 325 -19.06 11.65 29.59
C LYS A 325 -19.83 12.96 29.61
N ALA A 326 -20.09 13.56 28.46
CA ALA A 326 -20.76 14.85 28.37
C ALA A 326 -22.23 14.71 28.79
N PRO A 327 -22.79 15.69 29.52
CA PRO A 327 -24.21 15.70 29.83
C PRO A 327 -25.05 15.79 28.56
N GLN A 328 -26.28 15.30 28.63
CA GLN A 328 -27.28 15.39 27.57
C GLN A 328 -28.65 15.67 28.19
N GLU A 329 -28.65 16.62 29.13
CA GLU A 329 -29.80 16.92 30.00
C GLU A 329 -30.68 18.01 29.41
N ASP A 330 -30.07 19.04 28.82
CA ASP A 330 -30.80 20.15 28.19
C ASP A 330 -30.70 20.15 26.66
N GLU A 331 -31.47 21.06 26.02
CA GLU A 331 -31.53 21.19 24.56
C GLU A 331 -30.20 21.58 23.95
N GLN A 332 -29.38 22.40 24.61
CA GLN A 332 -28.10 22.87 24.13
C GLN A 332 -27.01 21.79 24.29
N ASP A 333 -27.09 20.97 25.33
CA ASP A 333 -26.26 19.77 25.45
C ASP A 333 -26.46 18.83 24.25
N ARG A 334 -27.74 18.60 23.89
CA ARG A 334 -28.08 17.76 22.74
C ARG A 334 -27.68 18.39 21.43
N ALA A 335 -27.87 19.70 21.26
CA ALA A 335 -27.46 20.44 20.06
C ALA A 335 -25.94 20.40 19.87
N LEU A 336 -25.17 20.55 20.94
CA LEU A 336 -23.72 20.44 20.95
C LEU A 336 -23.26 19.00 20.65
N MET A 337 -23.93 17.99 21.21
CA MET A 337 -23.66 16.60 20.90
C MET A 337 -23.88 16.29 19.43
N GLN A 338 -24.94 16.82 18.81
CA GLN A 338 -25.22 16.70 17.38
C GLN A 338 -24.08 17.31 16.54
N GLU A 339 -23.64 18.53 16.84
CA GLU A 339 -22.50 19.18 16.17
C GLU A 339 -21.23 18.29 16.29
N ALA A 340 -20.97 17.77 17.48
CA ALA A 340 -19.80 16.96 17.76
C ALA A 340 -19.82 15.61 17.03
N LEU A 341 -20.95 14.90 17.03
CA LEU A 341 -21.09 13.61 16.37
C LEU A 341 -21.02 13.74 14.84
N LEU A 342 -21.61 14.78 14.26
CA LEU A 342 -21.44 15.08 12.83
C LEU A 342 -19.97 15.32 12.47
N ALA A 343 -19.22 16.02 13.34
CA ALA A 343 -17.78 16.21 13.14
C ALA A 343 -17.01 14.88 13.27
N VAL A 344 -17.31 14.05 14.27
CA VAL A 344 -16.67 12.74 14.48
C VAL A 344 -16.89 11.83 13.26
N VAL A 345 -18.13 11.71 12.77
CA VAL A 345 -18.45 10.87 11.62
C VAL A 345 -17.66 11.34 10.37
N ARG A 346 -17.59 12.66 10.13
CA ARG A 346 -16.80 13.20 9.01
C ARG A 346 -15.31 12.95 9.15
N MET A 347 -14.76 13.13 10.35
CA MET A 347 -13.33 12.90 10.61
C MET A 347 -12.95 11.41 10.51
N LEU A 348 -13.84 10.48 10.88
CA LEU A 348 -13.63 9.04 10.79
C LEU A 348 -13.85 8.50 9.37
N ASN A 349 -14.67 9.17 8.54
CA ASN A 349 -15.06 8.66 7.23
C ASN A 349 -13.90 8.23 6.32
N PRO A 350 -12.75 8.93 6.23
CA PRO A 350 -11.61 8.48 5.43
C PRO A 350 -11.05 7.11 5.87
N PHE A 351 -11.20 6.78 7.15
CA PHE A 351 -10.70 5.54 7.75
C PHE A 351 -11.73 4.42 7.73
N THR A 352 -12.99 4.75 8.03
CA THR A 352 -14.09 3.79 8.24
C THR A 352 -15.35 4.19 7.45
N PRO A 353 -15.28 4.17 6.10
CA PRO A 353 -16.30 4.77 5.24
C PRO A 353 -17.68 4.09 5.37
N HIS A 354 -17.75 2.77 5.53
CA HIS A 354 -19.04 2.07 5.51
C HIS A 354 -19.87 2.35 6.77
N VAL A 355 -19.25 2.24 7.94
CA VAL A 355 -19.94 2.53 9.21
C VAL A 355 -20.28 4.02 9.34
N CYS A 356 -19.40 4.90 8.85
CA CYS A 356 -19.64 6.34 8.84
C CYS A 356 -20.78 6.74 7.90
N PHE A 357 -20.88 6.12 6.73
CA PHE A 357 -21.99 6.34 5.81
C PHE A 357 -23.33 5.96 6.47
N THR A 358 -23.40 4.81 7.13
CA THR A 358 -24.62 4.38 7.82
C THR A 358 -25.00 5.31 8.99
N MET A 359 -24.01 5.73 9.79
CA MET A 359 -24.25 6.69 10.88
C MET A 359 -24.66 8.08 10.37
N TRP A 360 -24.19 8.48 9.19
CA TRP A 360 -24.58 9.76 8.58
C TRP A 360 -26.03 9.78 8.12
N GLN A 361 -26.57 8.63 7.72
CA GLN A 361 -27.97 8.52 7.28
C GLN A 361 -28.97 8.42 8.44
N ALA A 362 -28.52 8.09 9.64
CA ALA A 362 -29.35 7.99 10.82
C ALA A 362 -29.57 9.34 11.52
#